data_b9a93bd05885ff147319524d5f9fa5c3
#
_entry.id   b9a93bd05885ff147319524d5f9fa5c3
#
_cell.length_a   1.000
_cell.length_b   1.000
_cell.length_c   1.000
_cell.angle_alpha   90.00
_cell.angle_beta   90.00
_cell.angle_gamma   90.00
#
_symmetry.space_group_name_H-M   'P 1'
#
loop_
_entity.id
_entity.type
_entity.pdbx_description
1 polymer ?
#
loop_
_entity_poly.entity_id
_entity_poly.type
_entity_poly.pdbx_seq_one_letter_code
_entity_poly.pdbx_strand_id
1 'polypeptide(L)'
;RIQPLELTKNAVELARKYGINSINTDFIYGLPYQTLETFKKTLELSTHLNPDRVAVFNYAHVPWLMKTMRKFDETTLPTPDVKLQIFQYTIDFFESNGYKMVGMDHFAKPEDELFGAIEKGELHRNFQGYTTKGGANLVGIGLTSIGEGERYYAQNTKDMKVYEAALDKGKLPFERGVVLSDDDFLRKAVIMELMANFSIDMKRVEKEHKIDFKSYFADALDALQEFVDAGLITITDDKISVSTTGTLLIRNIAMPFDAYMKKYGESKKSFSKTV
;
A
#
# COMPACT_ATOMS: atom_id res chain seq x y z
N ARG A 1 1.07 10.23 22.84
CA ARG A 1 0.55 8.92 23.29
C ARG A 1 1.73 8.02 23.57
N ILE A 2 1.77 7.40 24.72
CA ILE A 2 2.82 6.45 25.12
C ILE A 2 2.23 5.05 25.06
N GLN A 3 2.91 4.13 24.36
CA GLN A 3 2.53 2.72 24.25
C GLN A 3 3.77 1.89 24.61
N PRO A 4 3.90 1.41 25.85
CA PRO A 4 5.00 0.56 26.25
C PRO A 4 5.00 -0.76 25.48
N LEU A 5 6.18 -1.33 25.24
CA LEU A 5 6.34 -2.63 24.56
C LEU A 5 5.51 -3.73 25.23
N GLU A 6 5.51 -3.78 26.55
CA GLU A 6 4.75 -4.77 27.33
C GLU A 6 3.25 -4.75 27.05
N LEU A 7 2.66 -3.57 26.79
CA LEU A 7 1.24 -3.49 26.42
C LEU A 7 0.97 -4.18 25.09
N THR A 8 1.83 -3.98 24.10
CA THR A 8 1.71 -4.62 22.79
C THR A 8 1.97 -6.12 22.88
N LYS A 9 3.01 -6.53 23.63
CA LYS A 9 3.34 -7.93 23.87
C LYS A 9 2.19 -8.68 24.52
N ASN A 10 1.63 -8.14 25.60
CA ASN A 10 0.47 -8.72 26.27
C ASN A 10 -0.74 -8.87 25.33
N ALA A 11 -0.98 -7.89 24.44
CA ALA A 11 -2.07 -7.99 23.48
C ALA A 11 -1.83 -9.12 22.46
N VAL A 12 -0.61 -9.28 21.97
CA VAL A 12 -0.23 -10.36 21.06
C VAL A 12 -0.35 -11.73 21.74
N GLU A 13 0.17 -11.86 22.97
CA GLU A 13 0.08 -13.10 23.74
C GLU A 13 -1.39 -13.48 24.04
N LEU A 14 -2.22 -12.49 24.36
CA LEU A 14 -3.64 -12.71 24.60
C LEU A 14 -4.37 -13.17 23.33
N ALA A 15 -4.07 -12.53 22.18
CA ALA A 15 -4.63 -12.93 20.90
C ALA A 15 -4.26 -14.38 20.56
N ARG A 16 -3.00 -14.76 20.71
CA ARG A 16 -2.51 -16.14 20.51
C ARG A 16 -3.22 -17.13 21.45
N LYS A 17 -3.35 -16.78 22.72
CA LYS A 17 -4.05 -17.60 23.72
C LYS A 17 -5.49 -17.90 23.31
N TYR A 18 -6.15 -16.97 22.62
CA TYR A 18 -7.52 -17.17 22.12
C TYR A 18 -7.61 -17.69 20.70
N GLY A 19 -6.52 -18.23 20.14
CA GLY A 19 -6.50 -18.91 18.86
C GLY A 19 -6.36 -18.00 17.65
N ILE A 20 -5.99 -16.72 17.83
CA ILE A 20 -5.67 -15.82 16.71
C ILE A 20 -4.23 -16.09 16.30
N ASN A 21 -4.06 -16.83 15.21
CA ASN A 21 -2.76 -17.34 14.77
C ASN A 21 -2.09 -16.50 13.68
N SER A 22 -2.80 -15.56 13.07
CA SER A 22 -2.21 -14.62 12.10
C SER A 22 -2.29 -13.19 12.68
N ILE A 23 -1.14 -12.65 13.05
CA ILE A 23 -1.02 -11.32 13.68
C ILE A 23 -0.16 -10.45 12.80
N ASN A 24 -0.69 -9.29 12.40
CA ASN A 24 0.02 -8.25 11.71
C ASN A 24 0.46 -7.15 12.68
N THR A 25 1.68 -6.62 12.49
CA THR A 25 2.15 -5.43 13.19
C THR A 25 2.50 -4.34 12.20
N ASP A 26 2.04 -3.12 12.49
CA ASP A 26 2.31 -1.95 11.67
C ASP A 26 3.37 -1.07 12.32
N PHE A 27 4.40 -0.71 11.57
CA PHE A 27 5.42 0.25 11.94
C PHE A 27 5.38 1.45 11.01
N ILE A 28 5.80 2.61 11.55
CA ILE A 28 5.91 3.83 10.77
C ILE A 28 7.34 4.35 10.88
N TYR A 29 8.01 4.54 9.73
CA TYR A 29 9.30 5.20 9.67
C TYR A 29 9.19 6.60 9.06
N GLY A 30 10.20 7.42 9.29
CA GLY A 30 10.20 8.81 8.82
C GLY A 30 9.50 9.78 9.75
N LEU A 31 9.29 9.42 11.03
CA LEU A 31 8.71 10.28 12.06
C LEU A 31 9.72 11.37 12.49
N PRO A 32 9.24 12.51 13.09
CA PRO A 32 10.12 13.53 13.65
C PRO A 32 11.16 12.95 14.60
N TYR A 33 12.41 13.43 14.49
CA TYR A 33 13.58 13.00 15.28
C TYR A 33 13.99 11.54 15.10
N GLN A 34 13.35 10.79 14.21
CA GLN A 34 13.72 9.40 13.96
C GLN A 34 15.01 9.33 13.14
N THR A 35 15.91 8.46 13.55
CA THR A 35 17.17 8.16 12.88
C THR A 35 17.23 6.69 12.52
N LEU A 36 18.20 6.30 11.70
CA LEU A 36 18.46 4.89 11.41
C LEU A 36 18.67 4.09 12.70
N GLU A 37 19.46 4.62 13.66
CA GLU A 37 19.77 3.94 14.92
C GLU A 37 18.53 3.74 15.81
N THR A 38 17.66 4.75 15.90
CA THR A 38 16.42 4.62 16.68
C THR A 38 15.45 3.65 16.05
N PHE A 39 15.43 3.57 14.71
CA PHE A 39 14.56 2.63 14.02
C PHE A 39 15.09 1.19 14.07
N LYS A 40 16.39 0.96 13.97
CA LYS A 40 17.03 -0.34 14.24
C LYS A 40 16.56 -0.93 15.56
N LYS A 41 16.63 -0.13 16.63
CA LYS A 41 16.14 -0.56 17.94
C LYS A 41 14.65 -0.92 17.94
N THR A 42 13.83 -0.19 17.18
CA THR A 42 12.40 -0.53 17.02
C THR A 42 12.23 -1.88 16.37
N LEU A 43 12.98 -2.18 15.30
CA LEU A 43 12.94 -3.46 14.60
C LEU A 43 13.42 -4.60 15.49
N GLU A 44 14.51 -4.43 16.22
CA GLU A 44 14.99 -5.42 17.20
C GLU A 44 13.92 -5.76 18.24
N LEU A 45 13.23 -4.75 18.78
CA LEU A 45 12.14 -4.95 19.72
C LEU A 45 10.94 -5.65 19.08
N SER A 46 10.72 -5.48 17.77
CA SER A 46 9.61 -6.12 17.06
C SER A 46 9.71 -7.65 17.01
N THR A 47 10.94 -8.18 17.04
CA THR A 47 11.16 -9.64 17.05
C THR A 47 10.56 -10.33 18.27
N HIS A 48 10.48 -9.62 19.41
CA HIS A 48 9.85 -10.15 20.63
C HIS A 48 8.33 -10.34 20.49
N LEU A 49 7.70 -9.67 19.52
CA LEU A 49 6.28 -9.84 19.23
C LEU A 49 6.03 -11.06 18.33
N ASN A 50 7.04 -11.48 17.58
CA ASN A 50 7.00 -12.59 16.63
C ASN A 50 5.74 -12.55 15.73
N PRO A 51 5.46 -11.43 15.06
CA PRO A 51 4.28 -11.31 14.21
C PRO A 51 4.37 -12.25 13.00
N ASP A 52 3.22 -12.56 12.39
CA ASP A 52 3.19 -13.37 11.17
C ASP A 52 3.35 -12.49 9.93
N ARG A 53 2.88 -11.24 10.03
CA ARG A 53 3.00 -10.20 9.02
C ARG A 53 3.50 -8.90 9.64
N VAL A 54 4.19 -8.13 8.83
CA VAL A 54 4.65 -6.79 9.20
C VAL A 54 4.41 -5.84 8.05
N ALA A 55 3.89 -4.64 8.37
CA ALA A 55 3.82 -3.54 7.43
C ALA A 55 4.66 -2.37 7.96
N VAL A 56 5.51 -1.77 7.11
CA VAL A 56 6.43 -0.71 7.50
C VAL A 56 6.19 0.52 6.63
N PHE A 57 5.30 1.41 7.08
CA PHE A 57 4.84 2.56 6.32
C PHE A 57 5.77 3.76 6.42
N ASN A 58 6.00 4.45 5.29
CA ASN A 58 6.59 5.78 5.31
C ASN A 58 5.60 6.79 5.91
N TYR A 59 6.06 7.61 6.85
CA TYR A 59 5.26 8.70 7.42
C TYR A 59 4.86 9.71 6.33
N ALA A 60 3.56 9.83 6.11
CA ALA A 60 2.99 10.79 5.18
C ALA A 60 2.79 12.15 5.85
N HIS A 61 3.65 13.13 5.53
CA HIS A 61 3.53 14.49 6.04
C HIS A 61 2.61 15.32 5.15
N VAL A 62 1.40 15.59 5.63
CA VAL A 62 0.33 16.30 4.87
C VAL A 62 -0.30 17.44 5.71
N PRO A 63 0.48 18.44 6.14
CA PRO A 63 0.01 19.49 7.06
C PRO A 63 -1.11 20.37 6.47
N TRP A 64 -1.27 20.37 5.14
CA TRP A 64 -2.39 21.04 4.47
C TRP A 64 -3.73 20.32 4.66
N LEU A 65 -3.72 18.99 4.88
CA LEU A 65 -4.90 18.18 5.20
C LEU A 65 -5.09 18.01 6.71
N MET A 66 -4.00 17.75 7.43
CA MET A 66 -4.00 17.39 8.85
C MET A 66 -3.39 18.51 9.70
N LYS A 67 -4.24 19.39 10.26
CA LYS A 67 -3.79 20.56 11.07
C LYS A 67 -2.88 20.16 12.24
N THR A 68 -3.04 18.97 12.81
CA THR A 68 -2.20 18.48 13.90
C THR A 68 -0.74 18.29 13.49
N MET A 69 -0.46 18.04 12.22
CA MET A 69 0.89 17.90 11.67
C MET A 69 1.65 19.23 11.60
N ARG A 70 0.99 20.37 11.78
CA ARG A 70 1.60 21.70 11.85
C ARG A 70 2.20 22.03 13.21
N LYS A 71 2.08 21.11 14.19
CA LYS A 71 2.51 21.35 15.58
C LYS A 71 3.99 21.10 15.83
N PHE A 72 4.70 20.54 14.88
CA PHE A 72 6.14 20.32 14.96
C PHE A 72 6.87 20.93 13.77
N ASP A 73 8.15 21.17 13.93
CA ASP A 73 9.01 21.70 12.90
C ASP A 73 9.34 20.62 11.86
N GLU A 74 9.08 20.88 10.59
CA GLU A 74 9.36 19.98 9.47
C GLU A 74 10.86 19.64 9.34
N THR A 75 11.75 20.51 9.84
CA THR A 75 13.21 20.26 9.86
C THR A 75 13.59 19.09 10.77
N THR A 76 12.68 18.66 11.65
CA THR A 76 12.90 17.49 12.51
C THR A 76 12.61 16.15 11.80
N LEU A 77 12.03 16.20 10.60
CA LEU A 77 11.81 15.00 9.79
C LEU A 77 13.12 14.50 9.18
N PRO A 78 13.34 13.19 9.11
CA PRO A 78 14.52 12.64 8.45
C PRO A 78 14.51 12.99 6.96
N THR A 79 15.72 13.21 6.43
CA THR A 79 15.92 13.46 5.00
C THR A 79 15.51 12.25 4.16
N PRO A 80 15.26 12.42 2.83
CA PRO A 80 15.00 11.31 1.94
C PRO A 80 16.07 10.21 2.01
N ASP A 81 17.35 10.58 2.08
CA ASP A 81 18.47 9.63 2.17
C ASP A 81 18.39 8.78 3.45
N VAL A 82 18.09 9.42 4.60
CA VAL A 82 17.91 8.70 5.88
C VAL A 82 16.70 7.77 5.82
N LYS A 83 15.60 8.19 5.19
CA LYS A 83 14.43 7.34 4.99
C LYS A 83 14.75 6.13 4.11
N LEU A 84 15.50 6.33 3.03
CA LEU A 84 15.94 5.25 2.16
C LEU A 84 16.83 4.25 2.91
N GLN A 85 17.79 4.74 3.70
CA GLN A 85 18.65 3.90 4.55
C GLN A 85 17.83 3.10 5.57
N ILE A 86 16.84 3.72 6.22
CA ILE A 86 15.94 3.03 7.14
C ILE A 86 15.19 1.91 6.42
N PHE A 87 14.64 2.20 5.24
CA PHE A 87 13.86 1.22 4.49
C PHE A 87 14.73 0.07 3.97
N GLN A 88 15.91 0.36 3.44
CA GLN A 88 16.86 -0.68 3.03
C GLN A 88 17.24 -1.58 4.21
N TYR A 89 17.60 -0.99 5.34
CA TYR A 89 17.90 -1.76 6.54
C TYR A 89 16.71 -2.61 7.00
N THR A 90 15.49 -2.10 6.84
CA THR A 90 14.27 -2.82 7.20
C THR A 90 14.10 -4.09 6.38
N ILE A 91 14.37 -4.02 5.07
CA ILE A 91 14.34 -5.18 4.18
C ILE A 91 15.36 -6.21 4.65
N ASP A 92 16.62 -5.80 4.78
CA ASP A 92 17.72 -6.69 5.17
C ASP A 92 17.45 -7.34 6.54
N PHE A 93 16.88 -6.57 7.47
CA PHE A 93 16.53 -7.01 8.81
C PHE A 93 15.45 -8.09 8.78
N PHE A 94 14.32 -7.85 8.11
CA PHE A 94 13.23 -8.82 8.09
C PHE A 94 13.61 -10.08 7.29
N GLU A 95 14.32 -9.95 6.17
CA GLU A 95 14.80 -11.10 5.41
C GLU A 95 15.76 -11.95 6.22
N SER A 96 16.70 -11.34 6.98
CA SER A 96 17.62 -12.04 7.88
C SER A 96 16.90 -12.72 9.06
N ASN A 97 15.71 -12.25 9.42
CA ASN A 97 14.86 -12.83 10.46
C ASN A 97 13.79 -13.81 9.91
N GLY A 98 13.95 -14.27 8.66
CA GLY A 98 13.10 -15.30 8.07
C GLY A 98 11.80 -14.83 7.45
N TYR A 99 11.57 -13.52 7.37
CA TYR A 99 10.43 -12.96 6.63
C TYR A 99 10.77 -12.84 5.14
N LYS A 100 9.74 -12.76 4.34
CA LYS A 100 9.83 -12.47 2.90
C LYS A 100 9.04 -11.21 2.59
N MET A 101 9.56 -10.38 1.70
CA MET A 101 8.84 -9.22 1.19
C MET A 101 7.70 -9.69 0.29
N VAL A 102 6.46 -9.32 0.63
CA VAL A 102 5.23 -9.70 -0.09
C VAL A 102 4.54 -8.53 -0.76
N GLY A 103 5.18 -7.39 -0.75
CA GLY A 103 4.66 -6.16 -1.34
C GLY A 103 5.62 -4.99 -1.12
N MET A 104 5.16 -3.77 -1.35
CA MET A 104 5.99 -2.56 -1.25
C MET A 104 6.67 -2.37 0.10
N ASP A 105 5.93 -2.59 1.14
CA ASP A 105 6.24 -2.25 2.53
C ASP A 105 5.72 -3.34 3.50
N HIS A 106 5.37 -4.51 2.95
CA HIS A 106 4.83 -5.64 3.69
C HIS A 106 5.81 -6.82 3.67
N PHE A 107 5.91 -7.48 4.80
CA PHE A 107 6.70 -8.69 5.00
C PHE A 107 5.83 -9.75 5.66
N ALA A 108 6.02 -11.00 5.27
CA ALA A 108 5.30 -12.12 5.83
C ALA A 108 6.26 -13.30 6.06
N LYS A 109 5.91 -14.17 7.00
CA LYS A 109 6.60 -15.44 7.13
C LYS A 109 6.31 -16.36 5.93
N PRO A 110 7.22 -17.27 5.57
CA PRO A 110 7.01 -18.20 4.44
C PRO A 110 5.74 -19.05 4.54
N GLU A 111 5.27 -19.32 5.76
CA GLU A 111 4.05 -20.11 6.04
C GLU A 111 2.77 -19.28 5.88
N ASP A 112 2.88 -17.97 5.72
CA ASP A 112 1.72 -17.09 5.55
C ASP A 112 1.10 -17.21 4.16
N GLU A 113 -0.23 -17.14 4.09
CA GLU A 113 -0.98 -17.25 2.83
C GLU A 113 -0.60 -16.20 1.78
N LEU A 114 -0.16 -15.00 2.20
CA LEU A 114 0.24 -13.94 1.27
C LEU A 114 1.53 -14.30 0.52
N PHE A 115 2.48 -14.94 1.20
CA PHE A 115 3.70 -15.40 0.54
C PHE A 115 3.39 -16.49 -0.50
N GLY A 116 2.57 -17.47 -0.15
CA GLY A 116 2.13 -18.50 -1.10
C GLY A 116 1.34 -17.94 -2.29
N ALA A 117 0.61 -16.84 -2.10
CA ALA A 117 -0.11 -16.17 -3.18
C ALA A 117 0.82 -15.42 -4.14
N ILE A 118 1.88 -14.75 -3.64
CA ILE A 118 2.82 -14.05 -4.53
C ILE A 118 3.62 -15.03 -5.38
N GLU A 119 4.02 -16.19 -4.83
CA GLU A 119 4.72 -17.24 -5.61
C GLU A 119 3.88 -17.76 -6.77
N LYS A 120 2.56 -17.78 -6.62
CA LYS A 120 1.60 -18.20 -7.66
C LYS A 120 1.15 -17.07 -8.59
N GLY A 121 1.53 -15.83 -8.32
CA GLY A 121 1.01 -14.67 -9.04
C GLY A 121 -0.49 -14.39 -8.75
N GLU A 122 -0.99 -14.84 -7.61
CA GLU A 122 -2.38 -14.74 -7.16
C GLU A 122 -2.56 -13.71 -6.04
N LEU A 123 -1.54 -12.90 -5.76
CA LEU A 123 -1.64 -11.86 -4.77
C LEU A 123 -2.50 -10.71 -5.32
N HIS A 124 -3.46 -10.29 -4.53
CA HIS A 124 -4.34 -9.16 -4.83
C HIS A 124 -4.15 -8.04 -3.83
N ARG A 125 -4.59 -6.85 -4.20
CA ARG A 125 -4.62 -5.69 -3.34
C ARG A 125 -5.99 -5.03 -3.41
N ASN A 126 -6.54 -4.67 -2.26
CA ASN A 126 -7.75 -3.87 -2.14
C ASN A 126 -7.46 -2.63 -1.28
N PHE A 127 -8.49 -1.89 -0.91
CA PHE A 127 -8.32 -0.66 -0.14
C PHE A 127 -7.75 -0.88 1.27
N GLN A 128 -7.87 -2.09 1.83
CA GLN A 128 -7.32 -2.46 3.15
C GLN A 128 -5.88 -2.94 3.09
N GLY A 129 -5.38 -3.37 1.92
CA GLY A 129 -4.03 -3.87 1.75
C GLY A 129 -3.96 -5.13 0.89
N TYR A 130 -2.94 -5.95 1.11
CA TYR A 130 -2.76 -7.20 0.37
C TYR A 130 -3.69 -8.30 0.87
N THR A 131 -4.17 -9.11 -0.06
CA THR A 131 -5.15 -10.17 0.21
C THR A 131 -5.04 -11.30 -0.81
N THR A 132 -5.43 -12.51 -0.39
CA THR A 132 -5.62 -13.67 -1.26
C THR A 132 -7.05 -13.73 -1.85
N LYS A 133 -7.93 -12.78 -1.49
CA LYS A 133 -9.35 -12.75 -1.88
C LYS A 133 -9.58 -11.83 -3.07
N GLY A 134 -9.00 -12.18 -4.23
CA GLY A 134 -9.23 -11.46 -5.48
C GLY A 134 -10.69 -11.43 -5.88
N GLY A 135 -11.16 -10.28 -6.40
CA GLY A 135 -12.53 -10.10 -6.88
C GLY A 135 -13.62 -10.04 -5.80
N ALA A 136 -13.28 -10.19 -4.51
CA ALA A 136 -14.24 -10.07 -3.44
C ALA A 136 -14.64 -8.61 -3.20
N ASN A 137 -15.93 -8.37 -2.92
CA ASN A 137 -16.39 -7.07 -2.46
C ASN A 137 -15.93 -6.82 -1.02
N LEU A 138 -15.44 -5.62 -0.75
CA LEU A 138 -15.09 -5.15 0.58
C LEU A 138 -16.21 -4.28 1.13
N VAL A 139 -16.83 -4.70 2.22
CA VAL A 139 -17.85 -3.92 2.90
C VAL A 139 -17.23 -3.17 4.08
N GLY A 140 -17.21 -1.84 3.99
CA GLY A 140 -16.68 -0.98 5.02
C GLY A 140 -17.70 -0.76 6.15
N ILE A 141 -17.39 -1.17 7.38
CA ILE A 141 -18.23 -0.99 8.57
C ILE A 141 -17.60 0.03 9.51
N GLY A 142 -18.39 0.95 10.01
CA GLY A 142 -17.95 1.99 10.95
C GLY A 142 -17.64 3.33 10.28
N LEU A 143 -17.25 4.31 11.10
CA LEU A 143 -16.85 5.65 10.65
C LEU A 143 -15.66 5.58 9.71
N THR A 144 -15.66 6.47 8.72
CA THR A 144 -14.58 6.65 7.76
C THR A 144 -14.25 5.43 6.90
N SER A 145 -14.84 4.28 7.17
CA SER A 145 -14.51 3.04 6.47
C SER A 145 -14.86 3.14 4.98
N ILE A 146 -14.04 2.46 4.17
CA ILE A 146 -14.18 2.45 2.73
C ILE A 146 -14.60 1.06 2.30
N GLY A 147 -15.69 1.00 1.54
CA GLY A 147 -16.14 -0.18 0.80
C GLY A 147 -15.63 -0.13 -0.63
N GLU A 148 -15.35 -1.28 -1.18
CA GLU A 148 -14.90 -1.47 -2.57
C GLU A 148 -15.71 -2.58 -3.22
N GLY A 149 -16.38 -2.26 -4.31
CA GLY A 149 -17.00 -3.24 -5.18
C GLY A 149 -16.26 -3.37 -6.50
N GLU A 150 -16.79 -4.19 -7.38
CA GLU A 150 -16.20 -4.39 -8.70
C GLU A 150 -16.00 -3.05 -9.44
N ARG A 151 -17.03 -2.20 -9.43
CA ARG A 151 -17.06 -0.94 -10.18
C ARG A 151 -17.36 0.29 -9.34
N TYR A 152 -17.11 0.25 -8.04
CA TYR A 152 -17.31 1.42 -7.19
C TYR A 152 -16.41 1.41 -5.96
N TYR A 153 -16.19 2.61 -5.43
CA TYR A 153 -15.73 2.85 -4.06
C TYR A 153 -16.75 3.71 -3.34
N ALA A 154 -16.97 3.43 -2.06
CA ALA A 154 -17.84 4.23 -1.21
C ALA A 154 -17.21 4.41 0.17
N GLN A 155 -17.27 5.62 0.72
CA GLN A 155 -16.72 5.92 2.03
C GLN A 155 -17.81 6.42 2.97
N ASN A 156 -17.86 5.85 4.17
CA ASN A 156 -18.72 6.31 5.24
C ASN A 156 -18.26 7.67 5.76
N THR A 157 -19.23 8.42 6.31
CA THR A 157 -18.97 9.74 6.90
C THR A 157 -17.94 9.67 8.03
N LYS A 158 -17.28 10.81 8.27
CA LYS A 158 -16.34 11.01 9.38
C LYS A 158 -17.02 11.54 10.64
N ASP A 159 -18.26 12.02 10.51
CA ASP A 159 -19.03 12.59 11.60
C ASP A 159 -19.90 11.52 12.27
N MET A 160 -19.67 11.28 13.58
CA MET A 160 -20.37 10.28 14.37
C MET A 160 -21.88 10.53 14.39
N LYS A 161 -22.31 11.80 14.55
CA LYS A 161 -23.74 12.13 14.63
C LYS A 161 -24.46 11.88 13.30
N VAL A 162 -23.79 12.19 12.20
CA VAL A 162 -24.30 11.91 10.85
C VAL A 162 -24.38 10.42 10.61
N TYR A 163 -23.36 9.68 11.06
CA TYR A 163 -23.29 8.21 10.96
C TYR A 163 -24.47 7.56 11.70
N GLU A 164 -24.63 7.87 12.99
CA GLU A 164 -25.71 7.34 13.82
C GLU A 164 -27.09 7.71 13.26
N ALA A 165 -27.30 8.98 12.91
CA ALA A 165 -28.57 9.44 12.35
C ALA A 165 -28.94 8.80 11.00
N ALA A 166 -27.96 8.37 10.21
CA ALA A 166 -28.20 7.61 8.98
C ALA A 166 -28.65 6.18 9.29
N LEU A 167 -27.98 5.52 10.22
CA LEU A 167 -28.32 4.14 10.63
C LEU A 167 -29.69 4.07 11.30
N ASP A 168 -30.03 5.03 12.16
CA ASP A 168 -31.35 5.13 12.80
C ASP A 168 -32.50 5.24 11.79
N LYS A 169 -32.20 5.80 10.60
CA LYS A 169 -33.14 5.88 9.47
C LYS A 169 -33.06 4.71 8.49
N GLY A 170 -32.30 3.66 8.82
CA GLY A 170 -32.09 2.51 7.95
C GLY A 170 -31.34 2.84 6.65
N LYS A 171 -30.51 3.91 6.64
CA LYS A 171 -29.73 4.36 5.48
C LYS A 171 -28.24 4.05 5.68
N LEU A 172 -27.56 3.77 4.57
CA LEU A 172 -26.10 3.66 4.57
C LEU A 172 -25.47 5.06 4.79
N PRO A 173 -24.48 5.19 5.66
CA PRO A 173 -23.88 6.46 6.06
C PRO A 173 -22.81 6.96 5.09
N PHE A 174 -22.98 6.77 3.80
CA PHE A 174 -22.03 7.18 2.78
C PHE A 174 -21.94 8.70 2.69
N GLU A 175 -20.71 9.22 2.73
CA GLU A 175 -20.42 10.64 2.52
C GLU A 175 -19.97 10.91 1.07
N ARG A 176 -19.22 9.97 0.50
CA ARG A 176 -18.71 10.07 -0.87
C ARG A 176 -18.48 8.71 -1.49
N GLY A 177 -18.40 8.68 -2.79
CA GLY A 177 -18.07 7.51 -3.57
C GLY A 177 -17.77 7.86 -5.01
N VAL A 178 -17.33 6.87 -5.76
CA VAL A 178 -17.09 6.96 -7.19
C VAL A 178 -17.56 5.67 -7.86
N VAL A 179 -18.21 5.81 -8.99
CA VAL A 179 -18.51 4.70 -9.90
C VAL A 179 -17.46 4.72 -10.99
N LEU A 180 -16.83 3.58 -11.22
CA LEU A 180 -15.73 3.43 -12.17
C LEU A 180 -16.28 3.33 -13.61
N SER A 181 -15.73 4.13 -14.52
CA SER A 181 -15.89 3.97 -15.95
C SER A 181 -15.16 2.70 -16.43
N ASP A 182 -15.34 2.32 -17.69
CA ASP A 182 -14.61 1.19 -18.28
C ASP A 182 -13.09 1.46 -18.32
N ASP A 183 -12.67 2.71 -18.58
CA ASP A 183 -11.27 3.11 -18.50
C ASP A 183 -10.70 3.01 -17.08
N ASP A 184 -11.46 3.46 -16.08
CA ASP A 184 -11.05 3.33 -14.68
C ASP A 184 -10.92 1.87 -14.26
N PHE A 185 -11.85 1.03 -14.70
CA PHE A 185 -11.84 -0.40 -14.39
C PHE A 185 -10.61 -1.11 -14.98
N LEU A 186 -10.29 -0.82 -16.25
CA LEU A 186 -9.10 -1.34 -16.91
C LEU A 186 -7.81 -0.85 -16.22
N ARG A 187 -7.70 0.46 -15.98
CA ARG A 187 -6.52 1.03 -15.31
C ARG A 187 -6.34 0.49 -13.89
N LYS A 188 -7.44 0.33 -13.15
CA LYS A 188 -7.43 -0.32 -11.84
C LYS A 188 -6.84 -1.73 -11.93
N ALA A 189 -7.28 -2.54 -12.89
CA ALA A 189 -6.77 -3.90 -13.06
C ALA A 189 -5.26 -3.91 -13.32
N VAL A 190 -4.78 -3.08 -14.25
CA VAL A 190 -3.35 -2.96 -14.58
C VAL A 190 -2.52 -2.47 -13.38
N ILE A 191 -2.96 -1.39 -12.71
CA ILE A 191 -2.25 -0.82 -11.57
C ILE A 191 -2.20 -1.82 -10.42
N MET A 192 -3.32 -2.48 -10.09
CA MET A 192 -3.37 -3.42 -8.97
C MET A 192 -2.53 -4.68 -9.22
N GLU A 193 -2.50 -5.18 -10.46
CA GLU A 193 -1.62 -6.29 -10.84
C GLU A 193 -0.15 -5.92 -10.68
N LEU A 194 0.26 -4.77 -11.23
CA LEU A 194 1.62 -4.28 -11.11
C LEU A 194 2.03 -4.10 -9.65
N MET A 195 1.15 -3.50 -8.83
CA MET A 195 1.38 -3.25 -7.41
C MET A 195 1.42 -4.51 -6.55
N ALA A 196 0.73 -5.58 -6.96
CA ALA A 196 0.66 -6.82 -6.20
C ALA A 196 1.69 -7.87 -6.67
N ASN A 197 1.88 -8.00 -7.99
CA ASN A 197 2.68 -9.09 -8.56
C ASN A 197 3.96 -8.61 -9.27
N PHE A 198 4.25 -7.29 -9.23
CA PHE A 198 5.44 -6.68 -9.82
C PHE A 198 5.62 -7.00 -11.31
N SER A 199 4.54 -7.30 -11.98
CA SER A 199 4.53 -7.59 -13.41
C SER A 199 3.15 -7.37 -14.01
N ILE A 200 3.10 -7.16 -15.33
CA ILE A 200 1.87 -7.10 -16.13
C ILE A 200 2.02 -8.09 -17.29
N ASP A 201 1.06 -9.00 -17.43
CA ASP A 201 0.89 -9.81 -18.64
C ASP A 201 0.01 -9.01 -19.62
N MET A 202 0.65 -8.35 -20.59
CA MET A 202 -0.03 -7.50 -21.55
C MET A 202 -1.00 -8.28 -22.42
N LYS A 203 -0.65 -9.52 -22.81
CA LYS A 203 -1.53 -10.38 -23.64
C LYS A 203 -2.80 -10.79 -22.90
N ARG A 204 -2.68 -11.07 -21.61
CA ARG A 204 -3.84 -11.35 -20.76
C ARG A 204 -4.76 -10.13 -20.68
N VAL A 205 -4.20 -8.95 -20.42
CA VAL A 205 -4.97 -7.69 -20.36
C VAL A 205 -5.66 -7.40 -21.70
N GLU A 206 -4.96 -7.55 -22.82
CA GLU A 206 -5.54 -7.40 -24.18
C GLU A 206 -6.76 -8.31 -24.39
N LYS A 207 -6.62 -9.58 -24.01
CA LYS A 207 -7.69 -10.58 -24.17
C LYS A 207 -8.89 -10.27 -23.27
N GLU A 208 -8.66 -9.92 -22.00
CA GLU A 208 -9.70 -9.67 -21.01
C GLU A 208 -10.48 -8.38 -21.31
N HIS A 209 -9.78 -7.32 -21.73
CA HIS A 209 -10.36 -6.00 -21.94
C HIS A 209 -10.61 -5.63 -23.41
N LYS A 210 -10.24 -6.51 -24.35
CA LYS A 210 -10.43 -6.32 -25.81
C LYS A 210 -9.80 -5.02 -26.34
N ILE A 211 -8.58 -4.76 -25.92
CA ILE A 211 -7.79 -3.61 -26.34
C ILE A 211 -6.49 -4.07 -27.01
N ASP A 212 -5.80 -3.15 -27.68
CA ASP A 212 -4.37 -3.28 -27.97
C ASP A 212 -3.61 -2.53 -26.87
N PHE A 213 -2.83 -3.24 -26.06
CA PHE A 213 -2.20 -2.69 -24.87
C PHE A 213 -1.22 -1.57 -25.19
N LYS A 214 -0.39 -1.78 -26.22
CA LYS A 214 0.65 -0.82 -26.60
C LYS A 214 0.05 0.49 -27.11
N SER A 215 -0.99 0.43 -27.90
CA SER A 215 -1.70 1.62 -28.38
C SER A 215 -2.49 2.32 -27.27
N TYR A 216 -3.17 1.55 -26.42
CA TYR A 216 -4.00 2.11 -25.35
C TYR A 216 -3.19 2.82 -24.28
N PHE A 217 -2.05 2.25 -23.89
CA PHE A 217 -1.16 2.77 -22.87
C PHE A 217 0.12 3.41 -23.44
N ALA A 218 0.10 3.89 -24.70
CA ALA A 218 1.28 4.47 -25.36
C ALA A 218 1.97 5.55 -24.49
N ASP A 219 1.22 6.53 -24.00
CA ASP A 219 1.75 7.58 -23.11
C ASP A 219 2.35 7.04 -21.82
N ALA A 220 1.77 5.98 -21.26
CA ALA A 220 2.29 5.35 -20.04
C ALA A 220 3.60 4.62 -20.34
N LEU A 221 3.66 3.89 -21.45
CA LEU A 221 4.86 3.18 -21.88
C LEU A 221 6.01 4.16 -22.21
N ASP A 222 5.72 5.30 -22.83
CA ASP A 222 6.70 6.35 -23.05
C ASP A 222 7.26 6.90 -21.72
N ALA A 223 6.38 7.15 -20.75
CA ALA A 223 6.79 7.60 -19.41
C ALA A 223 7.56 6.54 -18.61
N LEU A 224 7.41 5.27 -18.95
CA LEU A 224 8.16 4.18 -18.31
C LEU A 224 9.58 4.03 -18.84
N GLN A 225 9.95 4.69 -19.94
CA GLN A 225 11.28 4.54 -20.55
C GLN A 225 12.41 4.92 -19.57
N GLU A 226 12.22 5.95 -18.75
CA GLU A 226 13.20 6.34 -17.72
C GLU A 226 13.50 5.22 -16.72
N PHE A 227 12.48 4.40 -16.36
CA PHE A 227 12.65 3.26 -15.46
C PHE A 227 13.30 2.07 -16.16
N VAL A 228 13.09 1.91 -17.48
CA VAL A 228 13.81 0.91 -18.30
C VAL A 228 15.29 1.25 -18.36
N ASP A 229 15.62 2.50 -18.67
CA ASP A 229 16.99 2.99 -18.79
C ASP A 229 17.75 2.88 -17.46
N ALA A 230 17.04 3.04 -16.35
CA ALA A 230 17.58 2.84 -15.00
C ALA A 230 17.66 1.36 -14.55
N GLY A 231 17.23 0.39 -15.37
CA GLY A 231 17.23 -1.04 -15.04
C GLY A 231 16.22 -1.44 -13.94
N LEU A 232 15.21 -0.60 -13.70
CA LEU A 232 14.19 -0.84 -12.68
C LEU A 232 13.04 -1.71 -13.19
N ILE A 233 12.79 -1.68 -14.50
CA ILE A 233 11.82 -2.52 -15.18
C ILE A 233 12.38 -3.05 -16.50
N THR A 234 11.77 -4.12 -17.00
CA THR A 234 11.98 -4.66 -18.34
C THR A 234 10.64 -4.74 -19.06
N ILE A 235 10.58 -4.23 -20.27
CA ILE A 235 9.42 -4.31 -21.15
C ILE A 235 9.77 -5.21 -22.35
N THR A 236 9.03 -6.28 -22.50
CA THR A 236 9.09 -7.18 -23.67
C THR A 236 7.86 -7.00 -24.55
N ASP A 237 7.68 -7.85 -25.56
CA ASP A 237 6.48 -7.81 -26.41
C ASP A 237 5.20 -8.15 -25.65
N ASP A 238 5.29 -8.98 -24.62
CA ASP A 238 4.12 -9.56 -23.93
C ASP A 238 4.04 -9.20 -22.45
N LYS A 239 5.14 -8.66 -21.87
CA LYS A 239 5.23 -8.52 -20.41
C LYS A 239 6.00 -7.28 -19.98
N ILE A 240 5.52 -6.63 -18.92
CA ILE A 240 6.29 -5.70 -18.10
C ILE A 240 6.70 -6.43 -16.82
N SER A 241 7.98 -6.37 -16.45
CA SER A 241 8.51 -7.00 -15.25
C SER A 241 9.31 -5.99 -14.44
N VAL A 242 9.10 -5.93 -13.14
CA VAL A 242 9.80 -5.04 -12.21
C VAL A 242 10.98 -5.77 -11.60
N SER A 243 12.17 -5.15 -11.58
CA SER A 243 13.35 -5.72 -10.92
C SER A 243 13.23 -5.62 -9.40
N THR A 244 14.06 -6.35 -8.66
CA THR A 244 14.11 -6.29 -7.18
C THR A 244 14.30 -4.84 -6.69
N THR A 245 15.19 -4.07 -7.33
CA THR A 245 15.37 -2.64 -7.01
C THR A 245 14.14 -1.81 -7.38
N GLY A 246 13.50 -2.14 -8.52
CA GLY A 246 12.29 -1.45 -8.98
C GLY A 246 11.10 -1.61 -8.04
N THR A 247 11.04 -2.70 -7.25
CA THR A 247 9.95 -2.90 -6.28
C THR A 247 9.88 -1.79 -5.23
N LEU A 248 11.01 -1.16 -4.90
CA LEU A 248 11.08 -0.01 -3.98
C LEU A 248 10.37 1.22 -4.54
N LEU A 249 10.31 1.33 -5.87
CA LEU A 249 9.71 2.44 -6.60
C LEU A 249 8.40 2.05 -7.33
N ILE A 250 7.79 0.93 -6.93
CA ILE A 250 6.61 0.38 -7.62
C ILE A 250 5.46 1.39 -7.76
N ARG A 251 5.28 2.27 -6.76
CA ARG A 251 4.26 3.33 -6.84
C ARG A 251 4.57 4.30 -7.98
N ASN A 252 5.83 4.71 -8.13
CA ASN A 252 6.27 5.61 -9.20
C ASN A 252 6.10 4.94 -10.57
N ILE A 253 6.43 3.65 -10.66
CA ILE A 253 6.28 2.84 -11.88
C ILE A 253 4.79 2.66 -12.24
N ALA A 254 3.90 2.58 -11.26
CA ALA A 254 2.45 2.45 -11.50
C ALA A 254 1.75 3.77 -11.86
N MET A 255 2.31 4.92 -11.44
CA MET A 255 1.69 6.25 -11.64
C MET A 255 1.38 6.60 -13.11
N PRO A 256 2.21 6.26 -14.12
CA PRO A 256 1.89 6.54 -15.52
C PRO A 256 0.59 5.93 -16.02
N PHE A 257 0.14 4.83 -15.42
CA PHE A 257 -1.14 4.17 -15.77
C PHE A 257 -2.35 4.89 -15.18
N ASP A 258 -2.16 5.79 -14.20
CA ASP A 258 -3.25 6.53 -13.56
C ASP A 258 -3.58 7.80 -14.37
N ALA A 259 -4.75 7.80 -15.05
CA ALA A 259 -5.22 8.94 -15.83
C ALA A 259 -5.46 10.20 -14.98
N TYR A 260 -5.77 10.04 -13.70
CA TYR A 260 -6.03 11.16 -12.78
C TYR A 260 -4.77 11.89 -12.34
N MET A 261 -3.60 11.23 -12.37
CA MET A 261 -2.33 11.87 -12.05
C MET A 261 -2.01 13.02 -13.02
N LYS A 262 -2.27 12.84 -14.31
CA LYS A 262 -2.13 13.91 -15.31
C LYS A 262 -3.10 15.07 -15.03
N LYS A 263 -4.35 14.77 -14.63
CA LYS A 263 -5.41 15.76 -14.39
C LYS A 263 -5.20 16.57 -13.11
N TYR A 264 -4.67 15.96 -12.05
CA TYR A 264 -4.51 16.56 -10.72
C TYR A 264 -3.07 16.84 -10.32
N GLY A 265 -2.08 16.36 -11.08
CA GLY A 265 -0.64 16.49 -10.79
C GLY A 265 -0.11 17.91 -10.80
N GLU A 266 -0.79 18.84 -11.44
CA GLU A 266 -0.46 20.28 -11.41
C GLU A 266 -0.78 20.96 -10.07
N SER A 267 -1.61 20.33 -9.24
CA SER A 267 -1.89 20.77 -7.87
C SER A 267 -0.81 20.23 -6.91
N LYS A 268 0.27 20.98 -6.75
CA LYS A 268 1.47 20.65 -5.91
C LYS A 268 1.21 20.25 -4.44
N LYS A 269 -0.05 20.13 -3.98
CA LYS A 269 -0.43 19.88 -2.58
C LYS A 269 -1.41 18.72 -2.39
N SER A 270 -1.66 17.89 -3.38
CA SER A 270 -2.72 16.87 -3.26
C SER A 270 -2.27 15.56 -2.61
N PHE A 271 -0.99 15.20 -2.69
CA PHE A 271 -0.49 13.89 -2.24
C PHE A 271 0.74 14.04 -1.34
N SER A 272 0.96 13.05 -0.46
CA SER A 272 2.25 12.90 0.23
C SER A 272 3.34 12.58 -0.79
N LYS A 273 4.56 13.06 -0.54
CA LYS A 273 5.71 12.67 -1.35
C LYS A 273 5.95 11.16 -1.19
N THR A 274 6.10 10.46 -2.29
CA THR A 274 6.80 9.16 -2.31
C THR A 274 8.25 9.39 -1.88
N VAL A 275 8.93 8.39 -1.40
CA VAL A 275 10.31 8.52 -0.88
C VAL A 275 11.19 9.30 -1.83
#